data_374279508354e27659ce58845e968f03
#
_entry.id   374279508354e27659ce58845e968f03
#
_cell.length_a   1.000
_cell.length_b   1.000
_cell.length_c   1.000
_cell.angle_alpha   90.00
_cell.angle_beta   90.00
_cell.angle_gamma   90.00
#
_symmetry.space_group_name_H-M   'P 1'
#
loop_
_entity.id
_entity.type
_entity.pdbx_description
1 polymer ?
#
loop_
_entity_poly.entity_id
_entity_poly.type
_entity_poly.pdbx_seq_one_letter_code
_entity_poly.pdbx_strand_id
1 'polypeptide(L)'
;MNLADLRINGQRLKSTIEELAQIGGTRGGGMHRLALTDADQKARDLFVRWLREIHLEITTDEMGNIFGRKPGKKADLPMVLSGSHLDTQPFGGRFDGILGVTGALEALRVMREN
;
A
#
# COMPACT_ATOMS: atom_id res chain seq x y z
N MET A 1 -4.68 2.30 -25.48
CA MET A 1 -3.65 2.62 -24.46
C MET A 1 -2.38 1.83 -24.76
N ASN A 2 -1.26 2.51 -24.90
CA ASN A 2 0.03 1.87 -25.00
C ASN A 2 0.62 1.71 -23.59
N LEU A 3 0.84 0.47 -23.14
CA LEU A 3 1.40 0.18 -21.82
C LEU A 3 2.79 0.82 -21.60
N ALA A 4 3.55 1.00 -22.69
CA ALA A 4 4.87 1.65 -22.63
C ALA A 4 4.81 3.14 -22.24
N ASP A 5 3.64 3.76 -22.37
CA ASP A 5 3.44 5.19 -22.06
C ASP A 5 2.91 5.42 -20.64
N LEU A 6 2.55 4.36 -19.93
CA LEU A 6 2.10 4.49 -18.54
C LEU A 6 3.21 5.04 -17.66
N ARG A 7 2.87 6.03 -16.86
CA ARG A 7 3.77 6.63 -15.86
C ARG A 7 3.02 6.77 -14.55
N ILE A 8 3.73 6.56 -13.46
CA ILE A 8 3.20 6.81 -12.12
C ILE A 8 3.01 8.32 -11.90
N ASN A 9 2.08 8.65 -11.01
CA ASN A 9 1.99 10.00 -10.46
C ASN A 9 2.92 10.09 -9.24
N GLY A 10 4.15 10.58 -9.44
CA GLY A 10 5.16 10.66 -8.38
C GLY A 10 4.76 11.56 -7.22
N GLN A 11 4.00 12.63 -7.47
CA GLN A 11 3.49 13.51 -6.42
C GLN A 11 2.44 12.79 -5.56
N ARG A 12 1.55 12.02 -6.18
CA ARG A 12 0.56 11.21 -5.46
C ARG A 12 1.24 10.10 -4.64
N LEU A 13 2.23 9.43 -5.20
CA LEU A 13 3.02 8.44 -4.46
C LEU A 13 3.68 9.06 -3.23
N LYS A 14 4.32 10.20 -3.39
CA LYS A 14 4.93 10.95 -2.27
C LYS A 14 3.90 11.30 -1.21
N SER A 15 2.77 11.87 -1.59
CA SER A 15 1.69 12.24 -0.66
C SER A 15 1.14 11.02 0.08
N THR A 16 1.02 9.87 -0.59
CA THR A 16 0.57 8.62 0.03
C THR A 16 1.56 8.14 1.10
N ILE A 17 2.85 8.20 0.82
CA ILE A 17 3.90 7.87 1.81
C ILE A 17 3.87 8.83 3.00
N GLU A 18 3.74 10.13 2.74
CA GLU A 18 3.67 11.17 3.78
C GLU A 18 2.43 11.02 4.67
N GLU A 19 1.28 10.70 4.11
CA GLU A 19 0.04 10.44 4.86
C GLU A 19 0.23 9.25 5.81
N LEU A 20 0.79 8.15 5.32
CA LEU A 20 1.05 6.97 6.15
C LEU A 20 2.10 7.25 7.23
N ALA A 21 3.08 8.10 6.96
CA ALA A 21 4.12 8.50 7.91
C ALA A 21 3.59 9.33 9.09
N GLN A 22 2.37 9.88 9.01
CA GLN A 22 1.72 10.53 10.15
C GLN A 22 1.28 9.53 11.22
N ILE A 23 1.12 8.27 10.88
CA ILE A 23 0.71 7.22 11.81
C ILE A 23 1.94 6.54 12.40
N GLY A 24 2.25 6.86 13.66
CA GLY A 24 3.44 6.35 14.35
C GLY A 24 4.73 7.10 14.02
N GLY A 25 4.64 8.31 13.47
CA GLY A 25 5.81 9.16 13.27
C GLY A 25 6.45 9.61 14.57
N THR A 26 7.78 9.72 14.58
CA THR A 26 8.57 10.21 15.72
C THR A 26 9.09 11.63 15.48
N ARG A 27 9.53 12.33 16.53
CA ARG A 27 10.10 13.68 16.42
C ARG A 27 11.32 13.76 15.50
N GLY A 28 12.10 12.69 15.41
CA GLY A 28 13.28 12.62 14.55
C GLY A 28 12.98 12.29 13.08
N GLY A 29 11.70 12.18 12.70
CA GLY A 29 11.28 11.82 11.34
C GLY A 29 11.31 10.32 11.05
N GLY A 30 11.66 9.50 12.02
CA GLY A 30 11.56 8.05 11.97
C GLY A 30 10.16 7.55 12.28
N MET A 31 10.02 6.25 12.30
CA MET A 31 8.74 5.56 12.50
C MET A 31 8.79 4.64 13.70
N HIS A 32 7.67 4.57 14.42
CA HIS A 32 7.46 3.61 15.51
C HIS A 32 6.03 3.04 15.37
N ARG A 33 5.89 2.06 14.50
CA ARG A 33 4.60 1.43 14.20
C ARG A 33 4.77 -0.09 14.20
N LEU A 34 4.92 -0.65 15.37
CA LEU A 34 5.08 -2.09 15.56
C LEU A 34 3.81 -2.84 15.19
N ALA A 35 3.97 -4.03 14.62
CA ALA A 35 2.85 -4.93 14.33
C ALA A 35 1.99 -5.17 15.57
N LEU A 36 0.69 -5.29 15.39
CA LEU A 36 -0.31 -5.54 16.44
C LEU A 36 -0.49 -4.41 17.46
N THR A 37 -0.01 -3.22 17.15
CA THR A 37 -0.27 -2.01 17.95
C THR A 37 -1.44 -1.21 17.39
N ASP A 38 -1.95 -0.23 18.15
CA ASP A 38 -2.99 0.69 17.69
C ASP A 38 -2.54 1.51 16.47
N ALA A 39 -1.25 1.88 16.40
CA ALA A 39 -0.69 2.55 15.24
C ALA A 39 -0.73 1.65 13.99
N ASP A 40 -0.36 0.39 14.14
CA ASP A 40 -0.46 -0.59 13.05
C ASP A 40 -1.91 -0.77 12.59
N GLN A 41 -2.86 -0.88 13.51
CA GLN A 41 -4.29 -0.97 13.15
C GLN A 41 -4.75 0.25 12.34
N LYS A 42 -4.38 1.46 12.75
CA LYS A 42 -4.72 2.69 12.00
C LYS A 42 -4.11 2.71 10.60
N ALA A 43 -2.87 2.25 10.46
CA ALA A 43 -2.21 2.16 9.16
C ALA A 43 -2.90 1.13 8.25
N ARG A 44 -3.31 0.00 8.80
CA ARG A 44 -4.07 -1.03 8.10
C ARG A 44 -5.44 -0.53 7.65
N ASP A 45 -6.14 0.20 8.51
CA ASP A 45 -7.43 0.81 8.18
C ASP A 45 -7.29 1.85 7.05
N LEU A 46 -6.24 2.66 7.09
CA LEU A 46 -5.92 3.61 6.02
C LEU A 46 -5.65 2.89 4.69
N PHE A 47 -4.85 1.83 4.72
CA PHE A 47 -4.56 1.03 3.53
C PHE A 47 -5.83 0.41 2.94
N VAL A 48 -6.68 -0.17 3.76
CA VAL A 48 -7.98 -0.72 3.33
C VAL A 48 -8.86 0.36 2.70
N ARG A 49 -8.87 1.57 3.25
CA ARG A 49 -9.59 2.71 2.65
C ARG A 49 -9.09 3.03 1.25
N TRP A 50 -7.78 3.09 1.04
CA TRP A 50 -7.21 3.31 -0.29
C TRP A 50 -7.55 2.22 -1.29
N LEU A 51 -7.56 0.95 -0.86
CA LEU A 51 -7.97 -0.17 -1.71
C LEU A 51 -9.45 -0.05 -2.14
N ARG A 52 -10.32 0.39 -1.21
CA ARG A 52 -11.74 0.64 -1.50
C ARG A 52 -11.94 1.79 -2.48
N GLU A 53 -11.19 2.86 -2.35
CA GLU A 53 -11.26 4.03 -3.24
C GLU A 53 -11.01 3.67 -4.71
N ILE A 54 -10.20 2.65 -4.96
CA ILE A 54 -9.94 2.13 -6.31
C ILE A 54 -10.72 0.83 -6.60
N HIS A 55 -11.74 0.53 -5.79
CA HIS A 55 -12.69 -0.58 -5.97
C HIS A 55 -12.04 -1.96 -6.12
N LEU A 56 -11.03 -2.26 -5.33
CA LEU A 56 -10.44 -3.59 -5.28
C LEU A 56 -11.25 -4.53 -4.39
N GLU A 57 -11.22 -5.80 -4.71
CA GLU A 57 -11.70 -6.87 -3.81
C GLU A 57 -10.72 -7.00 -2.65
N ILE A 58 -11.21 -6.88 -1.41
CA ILE A 58 -10.37 -6.90 -0.22
C ILE A 58 -10.59 -8.17 0.55
N THR A 59 -9.51 -8.87 0.84
CA THR A 59 -9.50 -10.05 1.72
C THR A 59 -8.38 -9.95 2.74
N THR A 60 -8.56 -10.62 3.87
CA THR A 60 -7.53 -10.75 4.90
C THR A 60 -7.42 -12.22 5.26
N ASP A 61 -6.22 -12.76 5.30
CA ASP A 61 -5.99 -14.15 5.67
C ASP A 61 -5.83 -14.34 7.19
N GLU A 62 -5.62 -15.58 7.62
CA GLU A 62 -5.48 -15.95 9.04
C GLU A 62 -4.22 -15.36 9.70
N MET A 63 -3.21 -15.03 8.91
CA MET A 63 -1.99 -14.35 9.38
C MET A 63 -2.14 -12.84 9.46
N GLY A 64 -3.26 -12.30 9.00
CA GLY A 64 -3.53 -10.87 8.95
C GLY A 64 -2.99 -10.17 7.70
N ASN A 65 -2.54 -10.89 6.68
CA ASN A 65 -2.16 -10.26 5.41
C ASN A 65 -3.39 -9.68 4.72
N ILE A 66 -3.29 -8.43 4.27
CA ILE A 66 -4.35 -7.73 3.55
C ILE A 66 -4.06 -7.79 2.05
N PHE A 67 -5.04 -8.24 1.28
CA PHE A 67 -4.96 -8.32 -0.18
C PHE A 67 -6.00 -7.40 -0.82
N GLY A 68 -5.54 -6.55 -1.73
CA GLY A 68 -6.41 -5.84 -2.66
C GLY A 68 -6.27 -6.46 -4.04
N ARG A 69 -7.33 -7.04 -4.58
CA ARG A 69 -7.31 -7.78 -5.84
C ARG A 69 -8.14 -7.06 -6.91
N LYS A 70 -7.54 -6.90 -8.08
CA LYS A 70 -8.26 -6.59 -9.32
C LYS A 70 -8.31 -7.86 -10.16
N PRO A 71 -9.50 -8.42 -10.42
CA PRO A 71 -9.62 -9.57 -11.32
C PRO A 71 -9.07 -9.25 -12.71
N GLY A 72 -8.34 -10.17 -13.29
CA GLY A 72 -7.87 -10.08 -14.67
C GLY A 72 -8.99 -10.43 -15.66
N LYS A 73 -8.75 -10.17 -16.95
CA LYS A 73 -9.68 -10.54 -18.04
C LYS A 73 -9.75 -12.05 -18.26
N LYS A 74 -8.71 -12.79 -17.88
CA LYS A 74 -8.60 -14.25 -18.04
C LYS A 74 -8.45 -14.86 -16.66
N ALA A 75 -9.46 -15.61 -16.23
CA ALA A 75 -9.51 -16.21 -14.89
C ALA A 75 -8.55 -17.40 -14.70
N ASP A 76 -8.11 -18.00 -15.80
CA ASP A 76 -7.22 -19.18 -15.85
C ASP A 76 -5.74 -18.82 -15.74
N LEU A 77 -5.39 -17.55 -15.84
CA LEU A 77 -4.00 -17.11 -15.70
C LEU A 77 -3.63 -16.87 -14.23
N PRO A 78 -2.36 -17.14 -13.86
CA PRO A 78 -1.88 -16.86 -12.53
C PRO A 78 -1.91 -15.35 -12.24
N MET A 79 -2.10 -15.01 -10.95
CA MET A 79 -2.08 -13.62 -10.49
C MET A 79 -0.66 -13.07 -10.44
N VAL A 80 -0.54 -11.78 -10.77
CA VAL A 80 0.68 -11.02 -10.47
C VAL A 80 0.50 -10.40 -9.09
N LEU A 81 1.42 -10.67 -8.18
CA LEU A 81 1.41 -10.19 -6.81
C LEU A 81 2.53 -9.18 -6.58
N SER A 82 2.21 -8.08 -5.93
CA SER A 82 3.18 -7.07 -5.49
C SER A 82 2.77 -6.51 -4.13
N GLY A 83 3.72 -6.18 -3.29
CA GLY A 83 3.44 -5.62 -1.97
C GLY A 83 4.65 -5.67 -1.05
N SER A 84 4.42 -5.36 0.21
CA SER A 84 5.39 -5.39 1.29
C SER A 84 4.67 -5.36 2.64
N HIS A 85 5.28 -4.75 3.68
CA HIS A 85 4.71 -4.66 5.01
C HIS A 85 4.39 -3.21 5.40
N LEU A 86 3.41 -3.04 6.31
CA LEU A 86 2.97 -1.74 6.82
C LEU A 86 3.57 -1.39 8.19
N ASP A 87 3.92 -2.40 8.95
CA ASP A 87 4.57 -2.23 10.24
C ASP A 87 6.02 -1.74 10.10
N THR A 88 6.56 -1.22 11.17
CA THR A 88 7.94 -0.74 11.23
C THR A 88 8.65 -1.31 12.45
N GLN A 89 9.96 -1.25 12.41
CA GLN A 89 10.79 -1.43 13.61
C GLN A 89 10.69 -0.19 14.53
N PRO A 90 11.03 -0.32 15.80
CA PRO A 90 11.25 0.85 16.65
C PRO A 90 12.32 1.76 16.03
N PHE A 91 11.99 3.06 15.90
CA PHE A 91 12.88 4.04 15.26
C PHE A 91 13.27 3.68 13.81
N GLY A 92 12.39 2.99 13.09
CA GLY A 92 12.58 2.59 11.70
C GLY A 92 12.47 3.74 10.72
N GLY A 93 12.81 3.48 9.46
CA GLY A 93 12.64 4.44 8.36
C GLY A 93 11.20 4.47 7.84
N ARG A 94 10.80 5.62 7.29
CA ARG A 94 9.46 5.81 6.73
C ARG A 94 9.23 5.09 5.38
N PHE A 95 10.29 4.64 4.73
CA PHE A 95 10.24 4.00 3.42
C PHE A 95 10.32 2.48 3.49
N ASP A 96 10.90 1.94 4.56
CA ASP A 96 11.06 0.49 4.75
C ASP A 96 9.70 -0.20 4.80
N GLY A 97 9.48 -1.15 3.89
CA GLY A 97 8.19 -1.79 3.66
C GLY A 97 7.17 -0.91 2.94
N ILE A 98 7.09 0.34 3.33
CA ILE A 98 6.08 1.30 2.89
C ILE A 98 6.20 1.64 1.41
N LEU A 99 7.41 1.79 0.89
CA LEU A 99 7.62 2.06 -0.52
C LEU A 99 7.10 0.90 -1.39
N GLY A 100 7.29 -0.34 -0.97
CA GLY A 100 6.76 -1.51 -1.69
C GLY A 100 5.23 -1.54 -1.72
N VAL A 101 4.58 -1.24 -0.60
CA VAL A 101 3.11 -1.19 -0.50
C VAL A 101 2.53 -0.02 -1.32
N THR A 102 3.05 1.18 -1.11
CA THR A 102 2.54 2.40 -1.78
C THR A 102 2.87 2.42 -3.26
N GLY A 103 4.02 1.87 -3.66
CA GLY A 103 4.39 1.70 -5.07
C GLY A 103 3.46 0.75 -5.80
N ALA A 104 3.12 -0.39 -5.20
CA ALA A 104 2.13 -1.33 -5.75
C ALA A 104 0.75 -0.68 -5.88
N LEU A 105 0.32 0.06 -4.85
CA LEU A 105 -0.94 0.81 -4.87
C LEU A 105 -0.96 1.86 -5.98
N GLU A 106 0.12 2.61 -6.16
CA GLU A 106 0.23 3.62 -7.21
C GLU A 106 0.17 3.00 -8.61
N ALA A 107 0.83 1.86 -8.81
CA ALA A 107 0.75 1.13 -10.07
C ALA A 107 -0.71 0.72 -10.39
N LEU A 108 -1.43 0.21 -9.40
CA LEU A 108 -2.85 -0.14 -9.57
C LEU A 108 -3.74 1.07 -9.85
N ARG A 109 -3.48 2.22 -9.20
CA ARG A 109 -4.18 3.48 -9.47
C ARG A 109 -4.02 3.91 -10.93
N VAL A 110 -2.77 3.91 -11.42
CA VAL A 110 -2.47 4.27 -12.82
C VAL A 110 -3.15 3.32 -13.80
N MET A 111 -3.05 2.01 -13.56
CA MET A 111 -3.71 1.02 -14.43
C MET A 111 -5.24 1.14 -14.43
N ARG A 112 -5.82 1.64 -13.35
CA ARG A 112 -7.27 1.86 -13.27
C ARG A 112 -7.72 3.13 -13.98
N GLU A 113 -6.90 4.16 -13.97
CA GLU A 113 -7.18 5.46 -14.60
C GLU A 113 -7.06 5.41 -16.13
N ASN A 114 -6.44 4.36 -16.68
CA ASN A 114 -6.18 4.16 -18.11
C ASN A 114 -6.76 2.84 -18.61
#